data_5b1f23c136ca1ce7c4cb50e59df96ad1
#
_entry.id   5b1f23c136ca1ce7c4cb50e59df96ad1
#
_cell.length_a   1.000
_cell.length_b   1.000
_cell.length_c   1.000
_cell.angle_alpha   90.00
_cell.angle_beta   90.00
_cell.angle_gamma   90.00
#
_symmetry.space_group_name_H-M   'P 1'
#
loop_
_entity.id
_entity.type
_entity.pdbx_description
1 polymer ?
#
loop_
_entity_poly.entity_id
_entity_poly.type
_entity_poly.pdbx_seq_one_letter_code
_entity_poly.pdbx_strand_id
1 'polypeptide(L)'
;MTTDILSSELGKIPETLPHAEAEKRKQALIKENAEIKTKMGELELRLRKLHRTHTANNYRIRGEAVPDRYRTAVTDDDDPIQVDTRKKFIMACPSQGCKGFLSTAYKCGLCDKYTCKECLVVKEPNAAAEHECIESDRLSAKSIREDTKPCPKCNERIFKIDGCDQMYCMARDEAGNVCQCVWSWKSGEETPGVIVHNPHFFALQREKGYVPRTAGDVHCGGMPEIHSILQLVRHIHKVVPEEMRGSLGLVQFSSELQTLYRRLNEHVQYEVPRYRNMVRRHPDVMRRNRINYILTGLTKEEFADMQYRTEKDFQKALEMLHTLELIGVCGIETFQSLVQDTPSIGLYSDCIQTHSDYTQELLANLRGKITNFHTVIDFCNEKLKEVSITYHSSVPFYDHFCAVSNKKFKMNGEEVSKVKA
;
A
#
# COMPACT_ATOMS: atom_id res chain seq x y z
N MET A 1 -27.64 -15.59 -21.24
CA MET A 1 -26.52 -15.02 -20.45
C MET A 1 -25.14 -15.28 -21.06
N THR A 2 -24.71 -16.53 -21.33
CA THR A 2 -23.41 -16.81 -21.97
C THR A 2 -23.31 -16.27 -23.41
N THR A 3 -24.35 -16.39 -24.21
CA THR A 3 -24.42 -15.86 -25.57
C THR A 3 -24.36 -14.33 -25.61
N ASP A 4 -24.95 -13.65 -24.65
CA ASP A 4 -25.02 -12.18 -24.59
C ASP A 4 -23.66 -11.60 -24.20
N ILE A 5 -22.99 -12.18 -23.22
CA ILE A 5 -21.62 -11.78 -22.80
C ILE A 5 -20.66 -11.97 -23.96
N LEU A 6 -20.69 -13.15 -24.62
CA LEU A 6 -19.82 -13.45 -25.74
C LEU A 6 -20.05 -12.48 -26.91
N SER A 7 -21.30 -12.22 -27.27
CA SER A 7 -21.66 -11.29 -28.34
C SER A 7 -21.18 -9.87 -28.03
N SER A 8 -21.39 -9.39 -26.79
CA SER A 8 -20.91 -8.10 -26.34
C SER A 8 -19.40 -7.98 -26.41
N GLU A 9 -18.68 -8.99 -25.95
CA GLU A 9 -17.21 -8.95 -25.91
C GLU A 9 -16.58 -9.12 -27.31
N LEU A 10 -17.20 -9.89 -28.19
CA LEU A 10 -16.79 -9.97 -29.61
C LEU A 10 -17.01 -8.62 -30.32
N GLY A 11 -18.09 -7.91 -30.01
CA GLY A 11 -18.34 -6.54 -30.52
C GLY A 11 -17.27 -5.53 -30.14
N LYS A 12 -16.55 -5.73 -29.01
CA LYS A 12 -15.47 -4.86 -28.54
C LYS A 12 -14.08 -5.22 -29.09
N ILE A 13 -13.98 -6.29 -29.90
CA ILE A 13 -12.70 -6.69 -30.50
C ILE A 13 -12.09 -5.59 -31.38
N PRO A 14 -12.83 -4.90 -32.27
CA PRO A 14 -12.26 -3.83 -33.08
C PRO A 14 -11.59 -2.73 -32.26
N GLU A 15 -12.21 -2.32 -31.15
CA GLU A 15 -11.64 -1.34 -30.23
C GLU A 15 -10.42 -1.86 -29.47
N THR A 16 -10.28 -3.18 -29.36
CA THR A 16 -9.16 -3.83 -28.66
C THR A 16 -7.94 -4.05 -29.55
N LEU A 17 -8.09 -4.04 -30.88
CA LEU A 17 -6.99 -4.28 -31.83
C LEU A 17 -5.75 -3.35 -31.61
N PRO A 18 -5.90 -2.03 -31.44
CA PRO A 18 -4.75 -1.17 -31.18
C PRO A 18 -3.98 -1.56 -29.89
N HIS A 19 -4.70 -2.00 -28.87
CA HIS A 19 -4.10 -2.46 -27.62
C HIS A 19 -3.36 -3.80 -27.79
N ALA A 20 -3.91 -4.71 -28.58
CA ALA A 20 -3.26 -5.99 -28.91
C ALA A 20 -1.98 -5.77 -29.71
N GLU A 21 -1.99 -4.88 -30.70
CA GLU A 21 -0.80 -4.51 -31.46
C GLU A 21 0.27 -3.84 -30.58
N ALA A 22 -0.13 -2.96 -29.66
CA ALA A 22 0.77 -2.35 -28.69
C ALA A 22 1.42 -3.39 -27.78
N GLU A 23 0.64 -4.35 -27.28
CA GLU A 23 1.16 -5.45 -26.44
C GLU A 23 2.11 -6.36 -27.22
N LYS A 24 1.79 -6.68 -28.47
CA LYS A 24 2.68 -7.46 -29.36
C LYS A 24 4.03 -6.73 -29.58
N ARG A 25 3.99 -5.42 -29.85
CA ARG A 25 5.22 -4.61 -29.95
C ARG A 25 6.00 -4.59 -28.66
N LYS A 26 5.34 -4.43 -27.53
CA LYS A 26 5.95 -4.46 -26.20
C LYS A 26 6.63 -5.81 -25.93
N GLN A 27 5.98 -6.94 -26.24
CA GLN A 27 6.57 -8.27 -26.09
C GLN A 27 7.81 -8.46 -26.97
N ALA A 28 7.78 -7.98 -28.20
CA ALA A 28 8.94 -8.00 -29.08
C ALA A 28 10.12 -7.19 -28.52
N LEU A 29 9.86 -5.97 -28.00
CA LEU A 29 10.88 -5.13 -27.36
C LEU A 29 11.43 -5.76 -26.06
N ILE A 30 10.61 -6.42 -25.26
CA ILE A 30 11.07 -7.14 -24.06
C ILE A 30 12.05 -8.25 -24.46
N LYS A 31 11.72 -9.02 -25.51
CA LYS A 31 12.62 -10.07 -26.03
C LYS A 31 13.94 -9.47 -26.55
N GLU A 32 13.86 -8.44 -27.35
CA GLU A 32 15.04 -7.74 -27.87
C GLU A 32 15.92 -7.19 -26.74
N ASN A 33 15.32 -6.54 -25.74
CA ASN A 33 16.05 -6.05 -24.57
C ASN A 33 16.74 -7.16 -23.77
N ALA A 34 16.13 -8.34 -23.68
CA ALA A 34 16.75 -9.50 -23.03
C ALA A 34 18.01 -9.96 -23.82
N GLU A 35 17.91 -10.01 -25.13
CA GLU A 35 19.06 -10.35 -26.02
C GLU A 35 20.17 -9.31 -25.92
N ILE A 36 19.81 -8.02 -25.93
CA ILE A 36 20.77 -6.90 -25.76
C ILE A 36 21.46 -7.00 -24.38
N LYS A 37 20.71 -7.28 -23.32
CA LYS A 37 21.26 -7.42 -21.97
C LYS A 37 22.30 -8.56 -21.89
N THR A 38 22.05 -9.67 -22.56
CA THR A 38 23.00 -10.79 -22.64
C THR A 38 24.28 -10.35 -23.35
N LYS A 39 24.15 -9.70 -24.52
CA LYS A 39 25.31 -9.17 -25.28
C LYS A 39 26.10 -8.12 -24.48
N MET A 40 25.40 -7.25 -23.73
CA MET A 40 26.07 -6.29 -22.86
C MET A 40 26.92 -6.98 -21.80
N GLY A 41 26.41 -8.04 -21.15
CA GLY A 41 27.17 -8.82 -20.18
C GLY A 41 28.44 -9.46 -20.77
N GLU A 42 28.33 -10.03 -21.97
CA GLU A 42 29.49 -10.59 -22.69
C GLU A 42 30.55 -9.53 -23.02
N LEU A 43 30.11 -8.37 -23.49
CA LEU A 43 31.01 -7.24 -23.81
C LEU A 43 31.67 -6.67 -22.56
N GLU A 44 30.95 -6.57 -21.47
CA GLU A 44 31.50 -6.14 -20.15
C GLU A 44 32.57 -7.11 -19.66
N LEU A 45 32.33 -8.42 -19.77
CA LEU A 45 33.32 -9.42 -19.40
C LEU A 45 34.58 -9.29 -20.28
N ARG A 46 34.41 -9.13 -21.57
CA ARG A 46 35.52 -8.93 -22.50
C ARG A 46 36.29 -7.64 -22.20
N LEU A 47 35.60 -6.55 -21.90
CA LEU A 47 36.21 -5.28 -21.49
C LEU A 47 37.03 -5.41 -20.21
N ARG A 48 36.54 -6.13 -19.22
CA ARG A 48 37.28 -6.40 -17.98
C ARG A 48 38.55 -7.20 -18.22
N LYS A 49 38.49 -8.23 -19.11
CA LYS A 49 39.69 -9.00 -19.52
C LYS A 49 40.72 -8.07 -20.18
N LEU A 50 40.30 -7.22 -21.09
CA LEU A 50 41.17 -6.25 -21.77
C LEU A 50 41.78 -5.22 -20.80
N HIS A 51 41.00 -4.69 -19.88
CA HIS A 51 41.50 -3.78 -18.82
C HIS A 51 42.56 -4.43 -17.93
N ARG A 52 42.34 -5.69 -17.50
CA ARG A 52 43.32 -6.45 -16.72
C ARG A 52 44.64 -6.60 -17.50
N THR A 53 44.56 -7.00 -18.79
CA THR A 53 45.73 -7.17 -19.64
C THR A 53 46.45 -5.84 -19.86
N HIS A 54 45.73 -4.78 -20.16
CA HIS A 54 46.28 -3.43 -20.33
C HIS A 54 47.03 -2.97 -19.05
N THR A 55 46.41 -3.15 -17.88
CA THR A 55 47.03 -2.78 -16.60
C THR A 55 48.28 -3.61 -16.34
N ALA A 56 48.22 -4.92 -16.56
CA ALA A 56 49.39 -5.80 -16.41
C ALA A 56 50.55 -5.38 -17.33
N ASN A 57 50.26 -5.03 -18.58
CA ASN A 57 51.24 -4.53 -19.57
C ASN A 57 51.86 -3.21 -19.12
N ASN A 58 51.09 -2.29 -18.54
CA ASN A 58 51.61 -1.02 -18.03
C ASN A 58 52.62 -1.23 -16.87
N TYR A 59 52.38 -2.19 -15.99
CA TYR A 59 53.33 -2.58 -14.97
C TYR A 59 54.64 -3.13 -15.58
N ARG A 60 54.51 -4.00 -16.62
CA ARG A 60 55.69 -4.55 -17.33
C ARG A 60 56.49 -3.46 -18.07
N ILE A 61 55.82 -2.52 -18.72
CA ILE A 61 56.45 -1.39 -19.40
C ILE A 61 57.28 -0.52 -18.44
N ARG A 62 56.80 -0.34 -17.22
CA ARG A 62 57.50 0.42 -16.16
C ARG A 62 58.63 -0.37 -15.47
N GLY A 63 58.79 -1.65 -15.79
CA GLY A 63 59.75 -2.52 -15.10
C GLY A 63 59.30 -2.92 -13.67
N GLU A 64 58.01 -2.71 -13.34
CA GLU A 64 57.44 -2.99 -12.04
C GLU A 64 56.89 -4.42 -11.98
N ALA A 65 56.88 -5.04 -10.78
CA ALA A 65 56.27 -6.34 -10.60
C ALA A 65 54.74 -6.24 -10.74
N VAL A 66 54.15 -7.10 -11.59
CA VAL A 66 52.68 -7.15 -11.79
C VAL A 66 52.01 -7.67 -10.53
N PRO A 67 51.13 -6.95 -9.86
CA PRO A 67 50.37 -7.43 -8.69
C PRO A 67 49.55 -8.68 -9.02
N ASP A 68 49.42 -9.62 -8.03
CA ASP A 68 48.78 -10.92 -8.24
C ASP A 68 47.34 -10.84 -8.80
N ARG A 69 46.59 -9.85 -8.39
CA ARG A 69 45.22 -9.56 -8.93
C ARG A 69 45.16 -9.32 -10.46
N TYR A 70 46.32 -9.08 -11.09
CA TYR A 70 46.44 -8.91 -12.54
C TYR A 70 47.31 -10.00 -13.20
N ARG A 71 47.91 -10.95 -12.41
CA ARG A 71 48.76 -12.02 -12.90
C ARG A 71 47.96 -13.21 -13.43
N THR A 72 46.76 -13.46 -12.93
CA THR A 72 46.00 -14.64 -13.30
C THR A 72 45.58 -14.60 -14.75
N ALA A 73 46.22 -15.48 -15.50
CA ALA A 73 45.67 -15.93 -16.79
C ALA A 73 44.36 -16.61 -16.49
N VAL A 74 43.34 -16.10 -17.15
CA VAL A 74 42.07 -16.71 -17.49
C VAL A 74 41.94 -18.18 -17.09
N THR A 75 41.33 -18.44 -15.92
CA THR A 75 40.52 -19.64 -15.74
C THR A 75 39.07 -19.23 -15.93
N ASP A 76 38.30 -20.05 -16.64
CA ASP A 76 36.92 -19.76 -17.06
C ASP A 76 35.91 -19.75 -15.90
N ASP A 77 36.37 -19.81 -14.64
CA ASP A 77 35.58 -19.92 -13.42
C ASP A 77 35.58 -18.61 -12.58
N ASP A 78 35.48 -17.46 -13.23
CA ASP A 78 35.14 -16.23 -12.49
C ASP A 78 33.62 -16.18 -12.30
N ASP A 79 33.15 -16.65 -11.12
CA ASP A 79 31.82 -16.35 -10.59
C ASP A 79 31.51 -14.87 -10.79
N PRO A 80 30.29 -14.52 -11.24
CA PRO A 80 29.92 -13.12 -11.40
C PRO A 80 29.90 -12.48 -10.01
N ILE A 81 30.98 -11.79 -9.68
CA ILE A 81 30.96 -10.85 -8.56
C ILE A 81 29.81 -9.91 -8.86
N GLN A 82 28.77 -10.00 -8.05
CA GLN A 82 27.65 -9.06 -8.07
C GLN A 82 28.23 -7.67 -7.74
N VAL A 83 28.65 -6.98 -8.76
CA VAL A 83 28.91 -5.55 -8.65
C VAL A 83 27.54 -4.92 -8.57
N ASP A 84 27.18 -4.47 -7.37
CA ASP A 84 26.00 -3.63 -7.18
C ASP A 84 26.21 -2.34 -8.00
N THR A 85 25.81 -2.38 -9.27
CA THR A 85 25.95 -1.28 -10.24
C THR A 85 24.86 -0.23 -10.05
N ARG A 86 24.07 -0.32 -8.99
CA ARG A 86 23.14 0.74 -8.63
C ARG A 86 23.92 1.93 -8.13
N LYS A 87 24.10 2.92 -9.01
CA LYS A 87 24.59 4.24 -8.61
C LYS A 87 23.64 4.75 -7.52
N LYS A 88 24.08 4.72 -6.26
CA LYS A 88 23.31 5.29 -5.16
C LYS A 88 23.34 6.80 -5.32
N PHE A 89 22.17 7.36 -5.63
CA PHE A 89 21.97 8.80 -5.60
C PHE A 89 21.58 9.23 -4.20
N ILE A 90 22.08 10.38 -3.74
CA ILE A 90 21.86 10.85 -2.38
C ILE A 90 20.67 11.81 -2.31
N MET A 91 20.61 12.75 -3.26
CA MET A 91 19.59 13.79 -3.33
C MET A 91 19.53 14.44 -4.70
N ALA A 92 18.47 15.20 -4.98
CA ALA A 92 18.37 16.04 -6.17
C ALA A 92 19.48 17.10 -6.19
N CYS A 93 19.93 17.49 -7.40
CA CYS A 93 20.94 18.50 -7.57
C CYS A 93 20.40 19.88 -7.15
N PRO A 94 21.04 20.61 -6.22
CA PRO A 94 20.61 21.94 -5.78
C PRO A 94 20.93 23.06 -6.79
N SER A 95 21.58 22.75 -7.91
CA SER A 95 21.87 23.75 -8.95
C SER A 95 20.59 24.19 -9.64
N GLN A 96 20.34 25.50 -9.67
CA GLN A 96 19.14 26.10 -10.24
C GLN A 96 18.93 25.63 -11.70
N GLY A 97 17.74 25.11 -12.01
CA GLY A 97 17.38 24.58 -13.32
C GLY A 97 17.93 23.17 -13.66
N CYS A 98 18.71 22.55 -12.78
CA CYS A 98 19.23 21.19 -13.00
C CYS A 98 18.31 20.13 -12.39
N LYS A 99 17.91 19.14 -13.18
CA LYS A 99 17.08 18.00 -12.78
C LYS A 99 17.88 16.73 -12.50
N GLY A 100 19.20 16.82 -12.39
CA GLY A 100 20.08 15.71 -12.07
C GLY A 100 20.06 15.35 -10.58
N PHE A 101 20.72 14.25 -10.25
CA PHE A 101 20.89 13.76 -8.90
C PHE A 101 22.37 13.71 -8.53
N LEU A 102 22.67 13.96 -7.26
CA LEU A 102 24.01 13.87 -6.72
C LEU A 102 24.38 12.41 -6.44
N SER A 103 25.55 12.00 -6.92
CA SER A 103 26.17 10.73 -6.56
C SER A 103 26.68 10.74 -5.11
N THR A 104 27.17 9.61 -4.62
CA THR A 104 27.81 9.50 -3.30
C THR A 104 29.04 10.43 -3.14
N ALA A 105 29.63 10.89 -4.24
CA ALA A 105 30.69 11.89 -4.26
C ALA A 105 30.18 13.34 -4.30
N TYR A 106 28.86 13.56 -4.13
CA TYR A 106 28.21 14.86 -4.23
C TYR A 106 28.42 15.56 -5.59
N LYS A 107 28.66 14.79 -6.65
CA LYS A 107 28.73 15.25 -8.04
C LYS A 107 27.41 14.96 -8.75
N CYS A 108 26.86 15.96 -9.44
CA CYS A 108 25.69 15.76 -10.29
C CYS A 108 26.08 15.09 -11.60
N GLY A 109 25.35 14.03 -11.99
CA GLY A 109 25.58 13.32 -13.24
C GLY A 109 25.06 14.03 -14.49
N LEU A 110 24.24 15.11 -14.32
CA LEU A 110 23.64 15.84 -15.43
C LEU A 110 24.37 17.15 -15.73
N CYS A 111 24.68 17.98 -14.73
CA CYS A 111 25.33 19.28 -14.88
C CYS A 111 26.83 19.26 -14.52
N ASP A 112 27.37 18.11 -14.10
CA ASP A 112 28.77 17.89 -13.70
C ASP A 112 29.28 18.74 -12.52
N LYS A 113 28.43 19.56 -11.93
CA LYS A 113 28.78 20.41 -10.80
C LYS A 113 28.90 19.59 -9.52
N TYR A 114 29.79 20.04 -8.64
CA TYR A 114 29.97 19.49 -7.30
C TYR A 114 29.15 20.26 -6.28
N THR A 115 28.69 19.60 -5.26
CA THR A 115 27.97 20.20 -4.15
C THR A 115 28.71 19.94 -2.85
N CYS A 116 28.82 20.95 -1.99
CA CYS A 116 29.48 20.78 -0.71
C CYS A 116 28.74 19.77 0.14
N LYS A 117 29.48 18.81 0.70
CA LYS A 117 28.90 17.78 1.57
C LYS A 117 28.30 18.36 2.86
N GLU A 118 28.80 19.48 3.38
CA GLU A 118 28.38 20.02 4.66
C GLU A 118 27.23 21.04 4.53
N CYS A 119 27.36 22.02 3.62
CA CYS A 119 26.41 23.13 3.48
C CYS A 119 25.49 23.01 2.26
N LEU A 120 25.66 22.00 1.41
CA LEU A 120 24.88 21.77 0.18
C LEU A 120 24.97 22.89 -0.89
N VAL A 121 25.91 23.82 -0.76
CA VAL A 121 26.17 24.87 -1.77
C VAL A 121 26.84 24.25 -2.99
N VAL A 122 26.37 24.66 -4.18
CA VAL A 122 26.91 24.20 -5.47
C VAL A 122 28.26 24.83 -5.71
N LYS A 123 29.26 24.03 -6.09
CA LYS A 123 30.60 24.45 -6.47
C LYS A 123 30.76 24.35 -7.98
N GLU A 124 31.50 25.29 -8.58
CA GLU A 124 31.86 25.22 -9.98
C GLU A 124 32.93 24.13 -10.23
N PRO A 125 33.00 23.52 -11.43
CA PRO A 125 33.89 22.41 -11.73
C PRO A 125 35.38 22.67 -11.51
N ASN A 126 35.82 23.91 -11.58
CA ASN A 126 37.21 24.32 -11.42
C ASN A 126 37.59 24.80 -10.00
N ALA A 127 36.68 24.85 -9.07
CA ALA A 127 36.95 25.28 -7.72
C ALA A 127 37.41 24.11 -6.83
N ALA A 128 38.65 23.65 -7.04
CA ALA A 128 39.44 22.96 -6.01
C ALA A 128 39.79 23.92 -4.84
N ALA A 129 39.34 25.19 -4.91
CA ALA A 129 39.50 26.17 -3.87
C ALA A 129 38.71 25.77 -2.62
N GLU A 130 39.36 25.93 -1.48
CA GLU A 130 38.79 25.76 -0.15
C GLU A 130 37.48 26.54 -0.04
N HIS A 131 36.40 25.82 0.07
CA HIS A 131 35.07 26.40 0.26
C HIS A 131 34.86 26.53 1.79
N GLU A 132 34.82 27.75 2.27
CA GLU A 132 34.40 28.05 3.66
C GLU A 132 32.88 27.98 3.75
N CYS A 133 32.39 27.03 4.56
CA CYS A 133 30.96 26.88 4.80
C CYS A 133 30.46 27.95 5.77
N ILE A 134 29.48 28.71 5.35
CA ILE A 134 28.78 29.64 6.23
C ILE A 134 27.94 28.86 7.24
N GLU A 135 27.94 29.25 8.51
CA GLU A 135 27.27 28.52 9.59
C GLU A 135 25.76 28.40 9.36
N SER A 136 25.10 29.43 8.82
CA SER A 136 23.69 29.37 8.45
C SER A 136 23.36 28.31 7.41
N ASP A 137 24.25 28.12 6.43
CA ASP A 137 24.06 27.13 5.37
C ASP A 137 24.29 25.70 5.88
N ARG A 138 25.22 25.54 6.84
CA ARG A 138 25.43 24.26 7.53
C ARG A 138 24.23 23.85 8.36
N LEU A 139 23.64 24.80 9.11
CA LEU A 139 22.42 24.57 9.90
C LEU A 139 21.24 24.23 9.00
N SER A 140 21.06 24.95 7.90
CA SER A 140 20.01 24.68 6.91
C SER A 140 20.18 23.30 6.27
N ALA A 141 21.39 22.93 5.88
CA ALA A 141 21.69 21.64 5.30
C ALA A 141 21.48 20.49 6.31
N LYS A 142 21.75 20.73 7.59
CA LYS A 142 21.48 19.76 8.67
C LYS A 142 19.98 19.55 8.86
N SER A 143 19.19 20.61 8.97
CA SER A 143 17.74 20.55 9.09
C SER A 143 17.09 19.81 7.89
N ILE A 144 17.52 20.12 6.65
CA ILE A 144 17.04 19.43 5.45
C ILE A 144 17.31 17.92 5.53
N ARG A 145 18.43 17.48 6.11
CA ARG A 145 18.74 16.05 6.21
C ARG A 145 17.96 15.35 7.30
N GLU A 146 17.78 15.98 8.45
CA GLU A 146 17.15 15.41 9.63
C GLU A 146 15.62 15.43 9.51
N ASP A 147 15.06 16.53 8.98
CA ASP A 147 13.61 16.77 8.97
C ASP A 147 12.91 16.31 7.70
N THR A 148 13.65 15.91 6.65
CA THR A 148 13.06 15.51 5.39
C THR A 148 13.47 14.10 4.95
N LYS A 149 12.55 13.38 4.27
CA LYS A 149 12.85 12.13 3.57
C LYS A 149 12.51 12.22 2.10
N PRO A 150 13.27 11.56 1.21
CA PRO A 150 12.95 11.55 -0.22
C PRO A 150 11.76 10.65 -0.49
N CYS A 151 10.87 11.08 -1.40
CA CYS A 151 9.81 10.23 -1.94
C CYS A 151 10.44 9.03 -2.70
N PRO A 152 10.01 7.79 -2.46
CA PRO A 152 10.61 6.62 -3.12
C PRO A 152 10.41 6.58 -4.65
N LYS A 153 9.43 7.33 -5.18
CA LYS A 153 9.11 7.37 -6.61
C LYS A 153 9.79 8.51 -7.35
N CYS A 154 9.68 9.76 -6.86
CA CYS A 154 10.23 10.95 -7.56
C CYS A 154 11.46 11.55 -6.89
N ASN A 155 11.88 11.04 -5.73
CA ASN A 155 13.00 11.51 -4.91
C ASN A 155 12.90 12.97 -4.43
N GLU A 156 11.74 13.62 -4.61
CA GLU A 156 11.50 14.93 -4.01
C GLU A 156 11.51 14.82 -2.50
N ARG A 157 12.20 15.74 -1.82
CA ARG A 157 12.31 15.71 -0.37
C ARG A 157 11.05 16.28 0.28
N ILE A 158 10.43 15.49 1.12
CA ILE A 158 9.19 15.79 1.79
C ILE A 158 9.47 16.01 3.27
N PHE A 159 8.92 17.09 3.80
CA PHE A 159 8.93 17.41 5.21
C PHE A 159 7.67 16.89 5.89
N LYS A 160 7.82 16.26 7.05
CA LYS A 160 6.69 15.81 7.84
C LYS A 160 6.45 16.80 8.98
N ILE A 161 5.33 17.52 8.92
CA ILE A 161 4.97 18.49 9.96
C ILE A 161 4.41 17.75 11.18
N ASP A 162 3.42 16.88 10.97
CA ASP A 162 2.76 16.09 12.00
C ASP A 162 1.91 14.98 11.39
N GLY A 163 1.34 14.11 12.18
CA GLY A 163 0.35 13.11 11.73
C GLY A 163 0.86 11.68 11.60
N CYS A 164 0.10 10.86 10.85
CA CYS A 164 0.32 9.42 10.72
C CYS A 164 1.57 9.06 9.89
N ASP A 165 1.88 7.77 9.84
CA ASP A 165 3.01 7.24 9.10
C ASP A 165 2.83 7.33 7.56
N GLN A 166 1.59 7.42 7.08
CA GLN A 166 1.29 7.46 5.65
C GLN A 166 1.59 8.84 5.06
N MET A 167 2.48 8.86 4.07
CA MET A 167 2.84 10.05 3.31
C MET A 167 2.23 10.00 1.91
N TYR A 168 1.87 11.17 1.39
CA TYR A 168 1.37 11.35 0.02
C TYR A 168 2.17 12.44 -0.68
N CYS A 169 2.80 12.07 -1.80
CA CYS A 169 3.67 12.98 -2.54
C CYS A 169 2.88 13.88 -3.48
N MET A 170 2.97 15.20 -3.28
CA MET A 170 2.34 16.24 -4.08
C MET A 170 3.29 16.89 -5.11
N ALA A 171 4.54 16.43 -5.20
CA ALA A 171 5.51 16.97 -6.14
C ALA A 171 4.96 16.89 -7.58
N ARG A 172 5.15 17.95 -8.35
CA ARG A 172 4.71 18.06 -9.74
C ARG A 172 5.89 17.94 -10.70
N ASP A 173 5.68 17.23 -11.80
CA ASP A 173 6.64 17.21 -12.91
C ASP A 173 6.51 18.48 -13.78
N GLU A 174 7.34 18.59 -14.83
CA GLU A 174 7.30 19.74 -15.75
C GLU A 174 5.99 19.88 -16.51
N ALA A 175 5.27 18.78 -16.72
CA ALA A 175 3.97 18.77 -17.36
C ALA A 175 2.83 19.09 -16.39
N GLY A 176 3.15 19.36 -15.10
CA GLY A 176 2.18 19.64 -14.04
C GLY A 176 1.53 18.41 -13.42
N ASN A 177 1.95 17.19 -13.81
CA ASN A 177 1.40 15.97 -13.23
C ASN A 177 1.93 15.76 -11.82
N VAL A 178 1.04 15.44 -10.88
CA VAL A 178 1.41 15.16 -9.48
C VAL A 178 1.96 13.73 -9.35
N CYS A 179 3.01 13.54 -8.57
CA CYS A 179 3.66 12.25 -8.33
C CYS A 179 2.71 11.18 -7.77
N GLN A 180 1.85 11.54 -6.83
CA GLN A 180 0.82 10.71 -6.20
C GLN A 180 1.35 9.42 -5.54
N CYS A 181 2.64 9.37 -5.18
CA CYS A 181 3.21 8.23 -4.48
C CYS A 181 2.70 8.19 -3.03
N VAL A 182 2.19 7.04 -2.62
CA VAL A 182 1.80 6.75 -1.22
C VAL A 182 2.87 5.87 -0.61
N TRP A 183 3.42 6.26 0.52
CA TRP A 183 4.55 5.56 1.14
C TRP A 183 4.57 5.73 2.66
N SER A 184 5.28 4.85 3.35
CA SER A 184 5.46 4.91 4.80
C SER A 184 6.65 5.80 5.17
N TRP A 185 6.43 6.77 6.04
CA TRP A 185 7.51 7.62 6.57
C TRP A 185 8.55 6.82 7.35
N LYS A 186 8.13 5.78 8.08
CA LYS A 186 9.05 4.95 8.89
C LYS A 186 9.94 4.08 8.02
N SER A 187 9.37 3.29 7.13
CA SER A 187 10.13 2.36 6.28
C SER A 187 10.77 3.04 5.07
N GLY A 188 10.21 4.16 4.58
CA GLY A 188 10.63 4.80 3.34
C GLY A 188 10.18 4.05 2.08
N GLU A 189 9.32 3.04 2.20
CA GLU A 189 8.87 2.18 1.11
C GLU A 189 7.50 2.60 0.59
N GLU A 190 7.28 2.42 -0.71
CA GLU A 190 6.00 2.66 -1.35
C GLU A 190 4.96 1.64 -0.86
N THR A 191 3.76 2.12 -0.52
CA THR A 191 2.64 1.29 -0.04
C THR A 191 1.50 1.31 -1.06
N PRO A 192 1.62 0.55 -2.18
CA PRO A 192 0.60 0.52 -3.20
C PRO A 192 -0.67 -0.19 -2.71
N GLY A 193 -1.83 0.36 -3.04
CA GLY A 193 -3.14 -0.27 -2.76
C GLY A 193 -3.70 -0.02 -1.36
N VAL A 194 -3.03 0.74 -0.51
CA VAL A 194 -3.55 1.16 0.79
C VAL A 194 -4.54 2.33 0.61
N ILE A 195 -5.61 2.35 1.43
CA ILE A 195 -6.56 3.48 1.45
C ILE A 195 -5.80 4.74 1.86
N VAL A 196 -5.86 5.76 1.00
CA VAL A 196 -5.19 7.02 1.27
C VAL A 196 -6.06 7.86 2.19
N HIS A 197 -5.57 8.14 3.40
CA HIS A 197 -6.22 9.00 4.38
C HIS A 197 -5.45 10.31 4.62
N ASN A 198 -4.41 10.55 3.86
CA ASN A 198 -3.58 11.74 3.97
C ASN A 198 -4.36 13.00 3.52
N PRO A 199 -4.36 14.12 4.29
CA PRO A 199 -5.07 15.34 3.95
C PRO A 199 -4.70 15.94 2.59
N HIS A 200 -3.45 15.82 2.16
CA HIS A 200 -2.98 16.30 0.86
C HIS A 200 -3.61 15.56 -0.31
N PHE A 201 -3.90 14.27 -0.15
CA PHE A 201 -4.67 13.51 -1.15
C PHE A 201 -6.06 14.12 -1.36
N PHE A 202 -6.78 14.40 -0.28
CA PHE A 202 -8.12 14.98 -0.36
C PHE A 202 -8.09 16.42 -0.89
N ALA A 203 -7.05 17.19 -0.59
CA ALA A 203 -6.84 18.51 -1.17
C ALA A 203 -6.70 18.44 -2.70
N LEU A 204 -5.88 17.50 -3.20
CA LEU A 204 -5.72 17.26 -4.62
C LEU A 204 -7.01 16.77 -5.30
N GLN A 205 -7.78 15.92 -4.63
CA GLN A 205 -9.07 15.45 -5.16
C GLN A 205 -10.06 16.62 -5.32
N ARG A 206 -10.10 17.55 -4.37
CA ARG A 206 -10.90 18.79 -4.47
C ARG A 206 -10.45 19.67 -5.62
N GLU A 207 -9.15 19.85 -5.80
CA GLU A 207 -8.57 20.62 -6.90
C GLU A 207 -8.94 20.03 -8.27
N LYS A 208 -9.08 18.70 -8.36
CA LYS A 208 -9.50 17.98 -9.57
C LYS A 208 -11.03 17.94 -9.79
N GLY A 209 -11.83 18.61 -8.95
CA GLY A 209 -13.28 18.66 -9.06
C GLY A 209 -14.02 17.42 -8.59
N TYR A 210 -13.34 16.47 -7.91
CA TYR A 210 -14.02 15.38 -7.23
C TYR A 210 -14.72 15.92 -5.97
N VAL A 211 -15.99 15.51 -5.77
CA VAL A 211 -16.90 16.05 -4.75
C VAL A 211 -16.23 16.18 -3.39
N PRO A 212 -16.12 17.37 -2.82
CA PRO A 212 -15.61 17.55 -1.47
C PRO A 212 -16.60 16.94 -0.47
N ARG A 213 -16.09 16.31 0.57
CA ARG A 213 -16.90 16.00 1.74
C ARG A 213 -17.50 17.29 2.30
N THR A 214 -18.75 17.24 2.72
CA THR A 214 -19.46 18.36 3.33
C THR A 214 -18.78 18.74 4.66
N ALA A 215 -18.83 20.04 4.99
CA ALA A 215 -18.35 20.51 6.28
C ALA A 215 -19.16 19.82 7.40
N GLY A 216 -18.47 19.06 8.26
CA GLY A 216 -19.11 18.21 9.28
C GLY A 216 -18.91 16.72 9.09
N ASP A 217 -18.46 16.28 7.92
CA ASP A 217 -18.00 14.90 7.73
C ASP A 217 -16.85 14.61 8.68
N VAL A 218 -17.07 13.65 9.58
CA VAL A 218 -16.04 13.16 10.49
C VAL A 218 -14.80 12.84 9.68
N HIS A 219 -13.68 13.36 10.09
CA HIS A 219 -12.38 13.15 9.45
C HIS A 219 -12.17 11.64 9.31
N CYS A 220 -12.32 11.15 8.07
CA CYS A 220 -12.26 9.74 7.71
C CYS A 220 -13.49 8.92 7.99
N GLY A 221 -14.73 9.28 8.03
CA GLY A 221 -15.88 8.32 8.05
C GLY A 221 -15.55 6.89 8.52
N GLY A 222 -14.51 6.73 9.33
CA GLY A 222 -13.81 5.51 9.67
C GLY A 222 -13.97 5.20 11.15
N MET A 223 -13.28 4.15 11.56
CA MET A 223 -13.20 3.74 12.96
C MET A 223 -12.76 4.92 13.84
N PRO A 224 -13.37 5.12 15.02
CA PRO A 224 -12.84 6.03 16.02
C PRO A 224 -11.38 5.69 16.33
N GLU A 225 -10.59 6.66 16.78
CA GLU A 225 -9.22 6.37 17.19
C GLU A 225 -9.18 5.38 18.35
N ILE A 226 -8.19 4.50 18.36
CA ILE A 226 -8.00 3.51 19.44
C ILE A 226 -7.96 4.19 20.82
N HIS A 227 -7.44 5.43 20.86
CA HIS A 227 -7.39 6.21 22.09
C HIS A 227 -8.78 6.46 22.68
N SER A 228 -9.77 6.77 21.86
CA SER A 228 -11.16 6.96 22.29
C SER A 228 -11.76 5.68 22.89
N ILE A 229 -11.45 4.53 22.29
CA ILE A 229 -11.89 3.23 22.82
C ILE A 229 -11.20 2.92 24.17
N LEU A 230 -9.91 3.21 24.28
CA LEU A 230 -9.18 3.05 25.55
C LEU A 230 -9.69 4.03 26.63
N GLN A 231 -10.09 5.24 26.25
CA GLN A 231 -10.74 6.17 27.17
C GLN A 231 -12.11 5.65 27.64
N LEU A 232 -12.93 5.13 26.73
CA LEU A 232 -14.20 4.47 27.08
C LEU A 232 -13.98 3.33 28.09
N VAL A 233 -13.03 2.43 27.81
CA VAL A 233 -12.69 1.32 28.71
C VAL A 233 -12.24 1.84 30.09
N ARG A 234 -11.36 2.85 30.13
CA ARG A 234 -10.92 3.46 31.39
C ARG A 234 -12.07 4.12 32.13
N HIS A 235 -12.97 4.80 31.43
CA HIS A 235 -14.16 5.43 32.01
C HIS A 235 -15.05 4.38 32.68
N ILE A 236 -15.36 3.28 31.98
CA ILE A 236 -16.15 2.16 32.51
C ILE A 236 -15.48 1.59 33.78
N HIS A 237 -14.17 1.35 33.75
CA HIS A 237 -13.43 0.86 34.90
C HIS A 237 -13.43 1.82 36.09
N LYS A 238 -13.47 3.14 35.82
CA LYS A 238 -13.53 4.17 36.87
C LYS A 238 -14.92 4.28 37.50
N VAL A 239 -15.97 4.18 36.69
CA VAL A 239 -17.38 4.34 37.13
C VAL A 239 -17.86 3.08 37.83
N VAL A 240 -17.44 1.87 37.41
CA VAL A 240 -17.84 0.59 38.01
C VAL A 240 -17.12 0.38 39.33
N PRO A 241 -17.83 0.24 40.47
CA PRO A 241 -17.25 -0.10 41.77
C PRO A 241 -16.42 -1.39 41.70
N GLU A 242 -15.31 -1.45 42.41
CA GLU A 242 -14.35 -2.56 42.34
C GLU A 242 -14.98 -3.90 42.66
N GLU A 243 -15.87 -3.92 43.66
CA GLU A 243 -16.61 -5.10 44.12
C GLU A 243 -17.55 -5.67 43.03
N MET A 244 -18.04 -4.83 42.11
CA MET A 244 -18.96 -5.23 41.04
C MET A 244 -18.26 -5.61 39.75
N ARG A 245 -16.96 -5.30 39.59
CA ARG A 245 -16.22 -5.55 38.33
C ARG A 245 -16.20 -7.02 37.95
N GLY A 246 -16.03 -7.89 38.93
CA GLY A 246 -16.02 -9.34 38.72
C GLY A 246 -17.41 -9.88 38.32
N SER A 247 -18.44 -9.51 39.06
CA SER A 247 -19.83 -9.98 38.81
C SER A 247 -20.38 -9.48 37.48
N LEU A 248 -19.98 -8.29 37.05
CA LEU A 248 -20.35 -7.72 35.75
C LEU A 248 -19.47 -8.19 34.56
N GLY A 249 -18.46 -9.02 34.81
CA GLY A 249 -17.57 -9.53 33.77
C GLY A 249 -16.83 -8.41 33.00
N LEU A 250 -16.45 -7.34 33.70
CA LEU A 250 -15.93 -6.13 33.07
C LEU A 250 -14.58 -6.34 32.34
N VAL A 251 -13.71 -7.17 32.90
CA VAL A 251 -12.42 -7.50 32.31
C VAL A 251 -12.61 -8.21 30.97
N GLN A 252 -13.52 -9.19 30.95
CA GLN A 252 -13.85 -9.92 29.72
C GLN A 252 -14.46 -8.99 28.67
N PHE A 253 -15.46 -8.18 29.04
CA PHE A 253 -16.10 -7.21 28.16
C PHE A 253 -15.08 -6.24 27.54
N SER A 254 -14.17 -5.72 28.36
CA SER A 254 -13.11 -4.80 27.89
C SER A 254 -12.17 -5.47 26.88
N SER A 255 -11.81 -6.73 27.10
CA SER A 255 -10.97 -7.53 26.20
C SER A 255 -11.69 -7.83 24.88
N GLU A 256 -12.97 -8.20 24.96
CA GLU A 256 -13.82 -8.46 23.80
C GLU A 256 -13.99 -7.21 22.93
N LEU A 257 -14.27 -6.06 23.55
CA LEU A 257 -14.41 -4.78 22.87
C LEU A 257 -13.12 -4.38 22.11
N GLN A 258 -11.95 -4.52 22.74
CA GLN A 258 -10.67 -4.22 22.11
C GLN A 258 -10.35 -5.22 20.99
N THR A 259 -10.73 -6.48 21.14
CA THR A 259 -10.56 -7.51 20.11
C THR A 259 -11.44 -7.21 18.92
N LEU A 260 -12.72 -6.93 19.15
CA LEU A 260 -13.66 -6.54 18.10
C LEU A 260 -13.18 -5.29 17.34
N TYR A 261 -12.72 -4.26 18.06
CA TYR A 261 -12.17 -3.06 17.47
C TYR A 261 -11.02 -3.39 16.50
N ARG A 262 -10.03 -4.17 16.93
CA ARG A 262 -8.87 -4.53 16.11
C ARG A 262 -9.27 -5.32 14.87
N ARG A 263 -10.15 -6.31 15.04
CA ARG A 263 -10.61 -7.17 13.95
C ARG A 263 -11.46 -6.41 12.93
N LEU A 264 -12.35 -5.54 13.40
CA LEU A 264 -13.14 -4.70 12.52
C LEU A 264 -12.23 -3.73 11.73
N ASN A 265 -11.22 -3.17 12.37
CA ASN A 265 -10.24 -2.32 11.69
C ASN A 265 -9.46 -3.09 10.61
N GLU A 266 -9.03 -4.32 10.89
CA GLU A 266 -8.42 -5.21 9.89
C GLU A 266 -9.39 -5.50 8.73
N HIS A 267 -10.66 -5.79 9.04
CA HIS A 267 -11.70 -6.02 8.05
C HIS A 267 -11.87 -4.83 7.10
N VAL A 268 -12.00 -3.63 7.65
CA VAL A 268 -12.18 -2.39 6.87
C VAL A 268 -10.94 -2.02 6.07
N GLN A 269 -9.75 -2.27 6.60
CA GLN A 269 -8.49 -1.87 5.96
C GLN A 269 -7.96 -2.88 4.92
N TYR A 270 -8.29 -4.16 5.06
CA TYR A 270 -7.71 -5.21 4.20
C TYR A 270 -8.76 -6.02 3.45
N GLU A 271 -9.79 -6.53 4.12
CA GLU A 271 -10.76 -7.41 3.47
C GLU A 271 -11.66 -6.65 2.48
N VAL A 272 -12.28 -5.57 2.89
CA VAL A 272 -13.14 -4.75 2.01
C VAL A 272 -12.35 -4.20 0.81
N PRO A 273 -11.17 -3.59 0.96
CA PRO A 273 -10.38 -3.11 -0.17
C PRO A 273 -9.93 -4.22 -1.12
N ARG A 274 -9.69 -5.42 -0.63
CA ARG A 274 -9.35 -6.58 -1.46
C ARG A 274 -10.45 -6.87 -2.48
N TYR A 275 -11.70 -7.00 -2.03
CA TYR A 275 -12.84 -7.24 -2.94
C TYR A 275 -13.14 -6.03 -3.82
N ARG A 276 -13.03 -4.81 -3.29
CA ARG A 276 -13.17 -3.56 -4.07
C ARG A 276 -12.16 -3.50 -5.22
N ASN A 277 -10.92 -3.93 -5.00
CA ASN A 277 -9.91 -4.03 -6.04
C ASN A 277 -10.26 -5.09 -7.10
N MET A 278 -10.81 -6.23 -6.70
CA MET A 278 -11.25 -7.26 -7.65
C MET A 278 -12.35 -6.71 -8.56
N VAL A 279 -13.35 -6.07 -7.99
CA VAL A 279 -14.45 -5.43 -8.75
C VAL A 279 -13.91 -4.34 -9.69
N ARG A 280 -13.07 -3.45 -9.20
CA ARG A 280 -12.50 -2.36 -10.00
C ARG A 280 -11.66 -2.85 -11.19
N ARG A 281 -10.95 -3.96 -11.04
CA ARG A 281 -10.09 -4.52 -12.09
C ARG A 281 -10.84 -5.29 -13.16
N HIS A 282 -12.11 -5.55 -13.00
CA HIS A 282 -12.89 -6.36 -13.94
C HIS A 282 -12.80 -5.87 -15.40
N PRO A 283 -12.99 -4.57 -15.74
CA PRO A 283 -12.86 -4.10 -17.11
C PRO A 283 -11.49 -4.35 -17.73
N ASP A 284 -10.42 -4.25 -16.92
CA ASP A 284 -9.05 -4.49 -17.37
C ASP A 284 -8.78 -5.98 -17.61
N VAL A 285 -9.38 -6.85 -16.76
CA VAL A 285 -9.29 -8.30 -16.95
C VAL A 285 -10.03 -8.70 -18.22
N MET A 286 -11.24 -8.19 -18.44
CA MET A 286 -12.02 -8.43 -19.66
C MET A 286 -11.27 -7.97 -20.92
N ARG A 287 -10.64 -6.79 -20.87
CA ARG A 287 -9.79 -6.29 -21.96
C ARG A 287 -8.59 -7.20 -22.20
N ARG A 288 -7.93 -7.66 -21.15
CA ARG A 288 -6.80 -8.59 -21.24
C ARG A 288 -7.20 -9.91 -21.89
N ASN A 289 -8.37 -10.44 -21.53
CA ASN A 289 -8.91 -11.64 -22.13
C ASN A 289 -9.12 -11.47 -23.64
N ARG A 290 -9.64 -10.32 -24.10
CA ARG A 290 -9.79 -10.00 -25.53
C ARG A 290 -8.44 -9.91 -26.23
N ILE A 291 -7.46 -9.22 -25.61
CA ILE A 291 -6.09 -9.15 -26.14
C ILE A 291 -5.50 -10.56 -26.28
N ASN A 292 -5.67 -11.40 -25.27
CA ASN A 292 -5.20 -12.77 -25.29
C ASN A 292 -5.86 -13.58 -26.42
N TYR A 293 -7.17 -13.48 -26.60
CA TYR A 293 -7.90 -14.10 -27.71
C TYR A 293 -7.33 -13.70 -29.07
N ILE A 294 -7.04 -12.41 -29.28
CA ILE A 294 -6.45 -11.90 -30.54
C ILE A 294 -5.03 -12.43 -30.77
N LEU A 295 -4.20 -12.50 -29.71
CA LEU A 295 -2.78 -12.81 -29.83
C LEU A 295 -2.46 -14.31 -29.88
N THR A 296 -3.25 -15.14 -29.17
CA THR A 296 -2.91 -16.56 -28.96
C THR A 296 -3.68 -17.53 -29.86
N GLY A 297 -4.64 -17.02 -30.67
CA GLY A 297 -5.44 -17.85 -31.56
C GLY A 297 -6.38 -18.83 -30.83
N LEU A 298 -6.83 -18.48 -29.62
CA LEU A 298 -7.83 -19.25 -28.89
C LEU A 298 -9.09 -19.47 -29.75
N THR A 299 -9.75 -20.59 -29.56
CA THR A 299 -11.04 -20.84 -30.20
C THR A 299 -12.13 -19.92 -29.60
N LYS A 300 -13.23 -19.78 -30.30
CA LYS A 300 -14.37 -18.97 -29.84
C LYS A 300 -14.98 -19.57 -28.56
N GLU A 301 -14.97 -20.86 -28.43
CA GLU A 301 -15.45 -21.62 -27.27
C GLU A 301 -14.56 -21.38 -26.04
N GLU A 302 -13.26 -21.49 -26.21
CA GLU A 302 -12.30 -21.22 -25.13
C GLU A 302 -12.38 -19.76 -24.64
N PHE A 303 -12.56 -18.82 -25.58
CA PHE A 303 -12.77 -17.43 -25.24
C PHE A 303 -14.08 -17.21 -24.48
N ALA A 304 -15.17 -17.85 -24.91
CA ALA A 304 -16.46 -17.79 -24.23
C ALA A 304 -16.37 -18.31 -22.79
N ASP A 305 -15.72 -19.46 -22.60
CA ASP A 305 -15.48 -20.06 -21.27
C ASP A 305 -14.67 -19.13 -20.37
N MET A 306 -13.63 -18.52 -20.90
CA MET A 306 -12.77 -17.60 -20.17
C MET A 306 -13.55 -16.34 -19.73
N GLN A 307 -14.37 -15.78 -20.63
CA GLN A 307 -15.20 -14.62 -20.32
C GLN A 307 -16.28 -14.95 -19.28
N TYR A 308 -16.93 -16.08 -19.43
CA TYR A 308 -17.94 -16.54 -18.48
C TYR A 308 -17.38 -16.74 -17.08
N ARG A 309 -16.21 -17.36 -16.94
CA ARG A 309 -15.53 -17.52 -15.64
C ARG A 309 -15.17 -16.18 -15.03
N THR A 310 -14.63 -15.28 -15.84
CA THR A 310 -14.28 -13.91 -15.39
C THR A 310 -15.51 -13.14 -14.89
N GLU A 311 -16.62 -13.21 -15.62
CA GLU A 311 -17.87 -12.57 -15.22
C GLU A 311 -18.46 -13.20 -13.95
N LYS A 312 -18.44 -14.53 -13.85
CA LYS A 312 -18.87 -15.26 -12.65
C LYS A 312 -18.07 -14.84 -11.42
N ASP A 313 -16.74 -14.74 -11.54
CA ASP A 313 -15.86 -14.32 -10.46
C ASP A 313 -16.10 -12.85 -10.06
N PHE A 314 -16.38 -12.00 -11.03
CA PHE A 314 -16.73 -10.60 -10.80
C PHE A 314 -18.06 -10.45 -10.05
N GLN A 315 -19.11 -11.12 -10.50
CA GLN A 315 -20.43 -11.06 -9.85
C GLN A 315 -20.34 -11.58 -8.42
N LYS A 316 -19.63 -12.70 -8.22
CA LYS A 316 -19.35 -13.21 -6.87
C LYS A 316 -18.61 -12.18 -6.02
N ALA A 317 -17.55 -11.56 -6.56
CA ALA A 317 -16.76 -10.57 -5.85
C ALA A 317 -17.59 -9.31 -5.50
N LEU A 318 -18.53 -8.93 -6.34
CA LEU A 318 -19.43 -7.80 -6.14
C LEU A 318 -20.42 -8.07 -4.98
N GLU A 319 -21.05 -9.24 -4.97
CA GLU A 319 -21.94 -9.62 -3.86
C GLU A 319 -21.18 -9.78 -2.53
N MET A 320 -20.00 -10.38 -2.57
CA MET A 320 -19.09 -10.42 -1.43
C MET A 320 -18.74 -9.02 -0.93
N LEU A 321 -18.39 -8.10 -1.84
CA LEU A 321 -18.05 -6.72 -1.48
C LEU A 321 -19.18 -6.02 -0.76
N HIS A 322 -20.41 -6.09 -1.29
CA HIS A 322 -21.58 -5.46 -0.67
C HIS A 322 -21.83 -5.99 0.74
N THR A 323 -21.71 -7.31 0.93
CA THR A 323 -21.88 -7.93 2.25
C THR A 323 -20.80 -7.50 3.24
N LEU A 324 -19.53 -7.45 2.80
CA LEU A 324 -18.42 -7.05 3.65
C LEU A 324 -18.42 -5.54 3.94
N GLU A 325 -18.84 -4.72 3.01
CA GLU A 325 -19.03 -3.28 3.24
C GLU A 325 -20.12 -3.03 4.28
N LEU A 326 -21.20 -3.81 4.29
CA LEU A 326 -22.25 -3.72 5.31
C LEU A 326 -21.71 -3.99 6.71
N ILE A 327 -20.92 -5.07 6.89
CA ILE A 327 -20.23 -5.34 8.16
C ILE A 327 -19.36 -4.14 8.56
N GLY A 328 -18.57 -3.62 7.62
CA GLY A 328 -17.67 -2.49 7.86
C GLY A 328 -18.41 -1.23 8.31
N VAL A 329 -19.45 -0.84 7.58
CA VAL A 329 -20.23 0.38 7.86
C VAL A 329 -20.96 0.28 9.20
N CYS A 330 -21.71 -0.79 9.43
CA CYS A 330 -22.44 -0.98 10.69
C CYS A 330 -21.50 -1.10 11.89
N GLY A 331 -20.35 -1.75 11.71
CA GLY A 331 -19.34 -1.83 12.76
C GLY A 331 -18.73 -0.47 13.11
N ILE A 332 -18.41 0.34 12.12
CA ILE A 332 -17.91 1.72 12.31
C ILE A 332 -18.97 2.55 13.08
N GLU A 333 -20.22 2.53 12.64
CA GLU A 333 -21.32 3.26 13.29
C GLU A 333 -21.51 2.80 14.72
N THR A 334 -21.42 1.47 14.97
CA THR A 334 -21.49 0.93 16.33
C THR A 334 -20.38 1.52 17.21
N PHE A 335 -19.13 1.52 16.77
CA PHE A 335 -18.02 2.09 17.54
C PHE A 335 -18.12 3.60 17.71
N GLN A 336 -18.58 4.33 16.70
CA GLN A 336 -18.85 5.76 16.82
C GLN A 336 -19.92 6.04 17.88
N SER A 337 -21.00 5.27 17.87
CA SER A 337 -22.08 5.38 18.88
C SER A 337 -21.60 4.99 20.29
N LEU A 338 -20.73 3.97 20.43
CA LEU A 338 -20.14 3.62 21.72
C LEU A 338 -19.29 4.75 22.30
N VAL A 339 -18.55 5.49 21.46
CA VAL A 339 -17.72 6.61 21.90
C VAL A 339 -18.57 7.85 22.23
N GLN A 340 -19.62 8.12 21.44
CA GLN A 340 -20.51 9.28 21.65
C GLN A 340 -21.33 9.19 22.94
N ASP A 341 -21.76 7.99 23.33
CA ASP A 341 -22.51 7.78 24.55
C ASP A 341 -21.65 7.83 25.83
N THR A 342 -20.34 8.05 25.68
CA THR A 342 -19.45 8.24 26.83
C THR A 342 -19.65 9.66 27.35
N PRO A 343 -20.26 9.85 28.54
CA PRO A 343 -20.47 11.20 29.08
C PRO A 343 -19.14 11.94 29.22
N SER A 344 -19.12 13.20 28.84
CA SER A 344 -17.97 14.10 29.07
C SER A 344 -17.62 14.08 30.57
N ILE A 345 -16.38 13.75 30.87
CA ILE A 345 -15.82 13.60 32.22
C ILE A 345 -15.98 14.92 32.98
N GLY A 346 -17.11 15.19 33.60
CA GLY A 346 -17.27 16.42 34.33
C GLY A 346 -18.55 16.59 35.13
N LEU A 347 -19.58 15.81 34.92
CA LEU A 347 -20.93 16.16 35.41
C LEU A 347 -21.49 15.32 36.59
N TYR A 348 -20.80 14.29 37.09
CA TYR A 348 -21.34 13.42 38.11
C TYR A 348 -20.36 13.14 39.25
N SER A 349 -20.19 14.12 40.16
CA SER A 349 -19.32 13.90 41.32
C SER A 349 -20.06 13.62 42.65
N ASP A 350 -21.39 13.77 42.76
CA ASP A 350 -21.98 13.97 44.07
C ASP A 350 -23.12 13.00 44.57
N CYS A 351 -23.42 11.87 43.91
CA CYS A 351 -24.45 10.95 44.42
C CYS A 351 -24.04 9.47 44.32
N ILE A 352 -23.68 8.86 45.43
CA ILE A 352 -23.18 7.48 45.52
C ILE A 352 -24.29 6.43 45.26
N GLN A 353 -25.54 6.71 45.53
CA GLN A 353 -26.66 5.74 45.38
C GLN A 353 -27.15 5.58 43.92
N THR A 354 -26.97 6.60 43.10
CA THR A 354 -27.24 6.59 41.64
C THR A 354 -26.16 5.90 40.82
N HIS A 355 -25.01 5.58 41.40
CA HIS A 355 -23.88 4.99 40.67
C HIS A 355 -24.11 3.52 40.27
N SER A 356 -24.78 2.70 41.09
CA SER A 356 -25.03 1.28 40.77
C SER A 356 -25.97 1.13 39.58
N ASP A 357 -27.08 1.83 39.58
CA ASP A 357 -28.12 1.74 38.54
C ASP A 357 -27.63 2.32 37.25
N TYR A 358 -26.98 3.49 37.30
CA TYR A 358 -26.33 4.11 36.13
C TYR A 358 -25.26 3.19 35.48
N THR A 359 -24.45 2.54 36.31
CA THR A 359 -23.40 1.63 35.82
C THR A 359 -23.99 0.42 35.11
N GLN A 360 -25.03 -0.17 35.65
CA GLN A 360 -25.72 -1.31 35.05
C GLN A 360 -26.40 -0.90 33.75
N GLU A 361 -27.08 0.23 33.72
CA GLU A 361 -27.73 0.77 32.52
C GLU A 361 -26.71 1.09 31.41
N LEU A 362 -25.60 1.73 31.76
CA LEU A 362 -24.51 2.01 30.81
C LEU A 362 -23.96 0.72 30.19
N LEU A 363 -23.61 -0.27 30.99
CA LEU A 363 -23.11 -1.55 30.51
C LEU A 363 -24.14 -2.31 29.68
N ALA A 364 -25.42 -2.26 30.08
CA ALA A 364 -26.52 -2.89 29.34
C ALA A 364 -26.67 -2.22 27.95
N ASN A 365 -26.60 -0.89 27.86
CA ASN A 365 -26.64 -0.15 26.62
C ASN A 365 -25.45 -0.51 25.71
N LEU A 366 -24.22 -0.47 26.22
CA LEU A 366 -23.02 -0.79 25.45
C LEU A 366 -23.05 -2.24 24.93
N ARG A 367 -23.46 -3.19 25.76
CA ARG A 367 -23.64 -4.60 25.37
C ARG A 367 -24.75 -4.75 24.34
N GLY A 368 -25.87 -4.05 24.50
CA GLY A 368 -26.97 -4.03 23.54
C GLY A 368 -26.53 -3.61 22.16
N LYS A 369 -25.69 -2.55 22.04
CA LYS A 369 -25.14 -2.11 20.77
C LYS A 369 -24.23 -3.15 20.11
N ILE A 370 -23.39 -3.82 20.90
CA ILE A 370 -22.54 -4.91 20.40
C ILE A 370 -23.39 -6.10 19.96
N THR A 371 -24.41 -6.48 20.71
CA THR A 371 -25.34 -7.56 20.36
C THR A 371 -26.07 -7.24 19.05
N ASN A 372 -26.53 -6.01 18.87
CA ASN A 372 -27.14 -5.56 17.61
C ASN A 372 -26.18 -5.71 16.45
N PHE A 373 -24.90 -5.37 16.64
CA PHE A 373 -23.88 -5.56 15.60
C PHE A 373 -23.62 -7.05 15.32
N HIS A 374 -23.64 -7.93 16.32
CA HIS A 374 -23.55 -9.38 16.10
C HIS A 374 -24.70 -9.88 15.21
N THR A 375 -25.92 -9.35 15.39
CA THR A 375 -27.07 -9.69 14.53
C THR A 375 -26.82 -9.29 13.06
N VAL A 376 -26.12 -8.17 12.82
CA VAL A 376 -25.69 -7.78 11.46
C VAL A 376 -24.71 -8.79 10.88
N ILE A 377 -23.74 -9.25 11.67
CA ILE A 377 -22.78 -10.27 11.23
C ILE A 377 -23.49 -11.58 10.88
N ASP A 378 -24.45 -12.01 11.70
CA ASP A 378 -25.24 -13.22 11.43
C ASP A 378 -26.06 -13.09 10.14
N PHE A 379 -26.72 -11.94 9.93
CA PHE A 379 -27.39 -11.65 8.65
C PHE A 379 -26.43 -11.70 7.46
N CYS A 380 -25.24 -11.12 7.60
CA CYS A 380 -24.22 -11.15 6.55
C CYS A 380 -23.72 -12.58 6.28
N ASN A 381 -23.59 -13.43 7.29
CA ASN A 381 -23.24 -14.84 7.12
C ASN A 381 -24.31 -15.59 6.32
N GLU A 382 -25.61 -15.34 6.55
CA GLU A 382 -26.68 -15.93 5.73
C GLU A 382 -26.58 -15.47 4.27
N LYS A 383 -26.27 -14.19 4.02
CA LYS A 383 -25.99 -13.70 2.65
C LYS A 383 -24.77 -14.36 2.02
N LEU A 384 -23.69 -14.53 2.75
CA LEU A 384 -22.50 -15.24 2.30
C LEU A 384 -22.80 -16.71 1.96
N LYS A 385 -23.67 -17.34 2.72
CA LYS A 385 -24.16 -18.69 2.42
C LYS A 385 -24.95 -18.73 1.09
N GLU A 386 -25.84 -17.76 0.85
CA GLU A 386 -26.53 -17.63 -0.43
C GLU A 386 -25.54 -17.48 -1.59
N VAL A 387 -24.50 -16.65 -1.43
CA VAL A 387 -23.41 -16.49 -2.41
C VAL A 387 -22.71 -17.82 -2.68
N SER A 388 -22.44 -18.62 -1.63
CA SER A 388 -21.78 -19.93 -1.80
C SER A 388 -22.60 -20.89 -2.65
N ILE A 389 -23.92 -20.88 -2.48
CA ILE A 389 -24.87 -21.70 -3.24
C ILE A 389 -24.98 -21.21 -4.68
N THR A 390 -25.22 -19.91 -4.87
CA THR A 390 -25.44 -19.29 -6.19
C THR A 390 -24.26 -19.48 -7.12
N TYR A 391 -23.04 -19.30 -6.58
CA TYR A 391 -21.81 -19.38 -7.40
C TYR A 391 -21.15 -20.76 -7.34
N HIS A 392 -21.71 -21.73 -6.63
CA HIS A 392 -21.11 -23.06 -6.39
C HIS A 392 -19.64 -22.94 -5.94
N SER A 393 -19.38 -22.08 -4.94
CA SER A 393 -18.05 -21.72 -4.54
C SER A 393 -17.95 -21.58 -3.03
N SER A 394 -16.84 -22.01 -2.45
CA SER A 394 -16.59 -21.84 -1.02
C SER A 394 -16.41 -20.34 -0.66
N VAL A 395 -17.05 -19.92 0.43
CA VAL A 395 -17.09 -18.55 0.93
C VAL A 395 -16.70 -18.54 2.42
N PRO A 396 -15.98 -17.52 2.91
CA PRO A 396 -15.63 -17.43 4.32
C PRO A 396 -16.87 -17.23 5.20
N PHE A 397 -16.77 -17.66 6.46
CA PHE A 397 -17.70 -17.37 7.54
C PHE A 397 -17.02 -16.40 8.50
N TYR A 398 -17.72 -15.39 8.96
CA TYR A 398 -17.24 -14.39 9.91
C TYR A 398 -17.77 -14.67 11.31
N ASP A 399 -16.90 -14.69 12.31
CA ASP A 399 -17.33 -14.75 13.71
C ASP A 399 -17.78 -13.37 14.22
N HIS A 400 -18.34 -13.33 15.41
CA HIS A 400 -18.82 -12.10 16.03
C HIS A 400 -17.71 -11.06 16.33
N PHE A 401 -16.44 -11.42 16.13
CA PHE A 401 -15.31 -10.50 16.18
C PHE A 401 -14.87 -10.01 14.79
N CYS A 402 -15.68 -10.18 13.76
CA CYS A 402 -15.36 -9.86 12.36
C CYS A 402 -14.10 -10.57 11.82
N ALA A 403 -13.65 -11.65 12.46
CA ALA A 403 -12.57 -12.45 11.95
C ALA A 403 -13.11 -13.53 11.00
N VAL A 404 -12.33 -13.83 9.95
CA VAL A 404 -12.58 -15.01 9.13
C VAL A 404 -12.41 -16.23 10.03
N SER A 405 -13.52 -16.86 10.34
CA SER A 405 -13.56 -18.05 11.19
C SER A 405 -12.83 -19.24 10.53
N ASN A 406 -12.48 -20.23 11.34
CA ASN A 406 -12.07 -21.55 10.83
C ASN A 406 -13.20 -22.27 10.08
N LYS A 407 -14.41 -21.78 10.17
CA LYS A 407 -15.58 -22.24 9.43
C LYS A 407 -15.63 -21.58 8.04
N LYS A 408 -16.27 -22.24 7.12
CA LYS A 408 -16.58 -21.72 5.78
C LYS A 408 -17.87 -22.37 5.27
N PHE A 409 -18.56 -21.69 4.39
CA PHE A 409 -19.62 -22.31 3.61
C PHE A 409 -19.02 -23.10 2.45
N LYS A 410 -19.49 -24.35 2.27
CA LYS A 410 -19.24 -25.14 1.06
C LYS A 410 -20.12 -24.66 -0.09
N MET A 411 -19.89 -25.22 -1.27
CA MET A 411 -20.64 -24.92 -2.49
C MET A 411 -22.15 -25.17 -2.41
N ASN A 412 -22.60 -25.98 -1.46
CA ASN A 412 -24.01 -26.29 -1.16
C ASN A 412 -24.57 -25.48 0.01
N GLY A 413 -23.83 -24.49 0.52
CA GLY A 413 -24.21 -23.69 1.68
C GLY A 413 -24.02 -24.37 3.03
N GLU A 414 -23.46 -25.58 3.07
CA GLU A 414 -23.17 -26.30 4.31
C GLU A 414 -21.99 -25.65 5.05
N GLU A 415 -22.17 -25.36 6.33
CA GLU A 415 -21.12 -24.86 7.21
C GLU A 415 -20.16 -25.99 7.59
N VAL A 416 -18.87 -25.79 7.35
CA VAL A 416 -17.82 -26.77 7.64
C VAL A 416 -16.65 -26.10 8.33
N SER A 417 -16.19 -26.69 9.42
CA SER A 417 -14.94 -26.28 10.09
C SER A 417 -13.73 -26.72 9.27
N LYS A 418 -12.73 -25.85 9.13
CA LYS A 418 -11.42 -26.23 8.59
C LYS A 418 -10.78 -27.17 9.61
N VAL A 419 -10.67 -28.44 9.28
CA VAL A 419 -9.84 -29.36 10.07
C VAL A 419 -8.42 -28.85 9.99
N LYS A 420 -7.78 -28.57 11.14
CA LYS A 420 -6.35 -28.31 11.19
C LYS A 420 -5.66 -29.59 10.71
N ALA A 421 -5.04 -29.52 9.50
CA ALA A 421 -4.14 -30.56 9.02
C ALA A 421 -2.82 -30.45 9.77
#